data_09d9b7e1002fe932df8754369f285b9c
#
_entry.id   09d9b7e1002fe932df8754369f285b9c
#
_cell.length_a   1.000
_cell.length_b   1.000
_cell.length_c   1.000
_cell.angle_alpha   90.00
_cell.angle_beta   90.00
_cell.angle_gamma   90.00
#
_symmetry.space_group_name_H-M   'P 1'
#
loop_
_entity.id
_entity.type
_entity.pdbx_description
1 polymer ?
#
loop_
_entity_poly.entity_id
_entity_poly.type
_entity_poly.pdbx_seq_one_letter_code
_entity_poly.pdbx_strand_id
1 'polypeptide(L)'
;CRKFMHIPLNNDKYSNFLVLHNIKLKNKKTKLIKLRLLDEQNFEEVKNIEINNNKMIEVFNLNKLFEKNIKDENIDKAIIQLESKDYNFDASLICQNNNNDKIAVDHLTGG
;
A
#
# COMPACT_ATOMS: atom_id res chain seq x y z
N CYS A 1 9.30 11.73 -2.68
CA CYS A 1 9.50 10.42 -2.05
C CYS A 1 8.66 9.37 -2.76
N ARG A 2 9.28 8.28 -3.13
CA ARG A 2 8.63 7.15 -3.81
C ARG A 2 9.04 5.87 -3.11
N LYS A 3 8.04 5.06 -2.73
CA LYS A 3 8.26 3.77 -2.06
C LYS A 3 7.46 2.69 -2.77
N PHE A 4 7.96 1.47 -2.81
CA PHE A 4 7.26 0.36 -3.48
C PHE A 4 7.55 -0.97 -2.80
N MET A 5 6.65 -1.94 -3.05
CA MET A 5 6.78 -3.30 -2.55
C MET A 5 5.94 -4.26 -3.39
N HIS A 6 6.46 -5.47 -3.61
CA HIS A 6 5.69 -6.57 -4.18
C HIS A 6 4.79 -7.17 -3.11
N ILE A 7 3.53 -7.45 -3.45
CA ILE A 7 2.57 -8.03 -2.52
C ILE A 7 1.77 -9.16 -3.13
N PRO A 8 1.43 -10.20 -2.34
CA PRO A 8 0.44 -11.20 -2.76
C PRO A 8 -0.96 -10.66 -2.46
N LEU A 9 -1.85 -10.74 -3.44
CA LEU A 9 -3.22 -10.20 -3.33
C LEU A 9 -4.32 -11.25 -3.35
N ASN A 10 -3.99 -12.53 -3.29
CA ASN A 10 -5.01 -13.56 -3.22
C ASN A 10 -5.80 -13.45 -1.92
N ASN A 11 -7.04 -12.97 -2.02
CA ASN A 11 -7.91 -12.70 -0.86
C ASN A 11 -8.18 -13.91 0.03
N ASP A 12 -8.13 -15.12 -0.53
CA ASP A 12 -8.39 -16.34 0.24
C ASP A 12 -7.20 -16.69 1.13
N LYS A 13 -6.00 -16.32 0.73
CA LYS A 13 -4.76 -16.67 1.43
C LYS A 13 -4.15 -15.54 2.24
N TYR A 14 -4.28 -14.31 1.78
CA TYR A 14 -3.56 -13.18 2.36
C TYR A 14 -4.45 -11.98 2.65
N SER A 15 -4.13 -11.31 3.75
CA SER A 15 -4.66 -10.00 4.07
C SER A 15 -3.50 -9.02 4.17
N ASN A 16 -3.58 -7.90 3.45
CA ASN A 16 -2.51 -6.92 3.38
C ASN A 16 -2.96 -5.58 3.95
N PHE A 17 -2.20 -5.08 4.91
CA PHE A 17 -2.48 -3.79 5.55
C PHE A 17 -1.30 -2.86 5.32
N LEU A 18 -1.58 -1.72 4.72
CA LEU A 18 -0.61 -0.65 4.56
C LEU A 18 -0.70 0.27 5.77
N VAL A 19 0.41 0.50 6.43
CA VAL A 19 0.50 1.42 7.57
C VAL A 19 1.33 2.61 7.15
N LEU A 20 0.72 3.78 7.13
CA LEU A 20 1.41 5.05 6.95
C LEU A 20 1.66 5.64 8.33
N HIS A 21 2.92 5.92 8.64
CA HIS A 21 3.27 6.53 9.92
C HIS A 21 4.25 7.68 9.72
N ASN A 22 3.98 8.78 10.39
CA ASN A 22 4.85 9.94 10.36
C ASN A 22 4.81 10.66 11.71
N ILE A 23 5.83 10.38 12.49
CA ILE A 23 5.96 10.91 13.85
C ILE A 23 6.28 12.42 13.82
N LYS A 24 6.80 12.92 12.69
CA LYS A 24 7.22 14.32 12.53
C LYS A 24 6.18 15.18 11.82
N LEU A 25 4.90 14.85 11.95
CA LEU A 25 3.83 15.63 11.31
C LEU A 25 3.65 16.96 12.04
N LYS A 26 4.53 17.92 11.73
CA LYS A 26 4.54 19.24 12.38
C LYS A 26 3.62 20.27 11.71
N ASN A 27 3.14 20.00 10.51
CA ASN A 27 2.34 20.93 9.73
C ASN A 27 0.94 20.39 9.49
N LYS A 28 -0.06 21.25 9.71
CA LYS A 28 -1.47 20.95 9.40
C LYS A 28 -1.79 20.96 7.91
N LYS A 29 -0.80 21.08 7.03
CA LYS A 29 -1.01 21.06 5.59
C LYS A 29 -1.39 19.65 5.12
N THR A 30 -2.33 19.61 4.21
CA THR A 30 -2.73 18.39 3.52
C THR A 30 -1.53 17.70 2.87
N LYS A 31 -1.32 16.44 3.20
CA LYS A 31 -0.21 15.62 2.67
C LYS A 31 -0.77 14.59 1.72
N LEU A 32 -0.68 14.86 0.43
CA LEU A 32 -1.19 13.96 -0.60
C LEU A 32 -0.16 12.89 -0.94
N ILE A 33 -0.58 11.65 -0.83
CA ILE A 33 0.19 10.48 -1.24
C ILE A 33 -0.60 9.76 -2.32
N LYS A 34 0.04 9.46 -3.43
CA LYS A 34 -0.55 8.71 -4.51
C LYS A 34 -0.23 7.22 -4.31
N LEU A 35 -1.26 6.41 -4.16
CA LEU A 35 -1.14 4.95 -4.04
C LEU A 35 -1.50 4.35 -5.39
N ARG A 36 -0.56 3.60 -5.97
CA ARG A 36 -0.74 2.93 -7.25
C ARG A 36 -0.66 1.42 -7.08
N LEU A 37 -1.56 0.72 -7.73
CA LEU A 37 -1.47 -0.72 -7.91
C LEU A 37 -0.93 -0.98 -9.30
N LEU A 38 0.21 -1.66 -9.40
CA LEU A 38 0.87 -1.96 -10.66
C LEU A 38 0.86 -3.46 -10.92
N ASP A 39 0.75 -3.82 -12.19
CA ASP A 39 0.92 -5.19 -12.64
C ASP A 39 2.38 -5.64 -12.42
N GLU A 40 2.58 -6.82 -11.83
CA GLU A 40 3.91 -7.32 -11.51
C GLU A 40 4.76 -7.63 -12.74
N GLN A 41 4.12 -8.02 -13.84
CA GLN A 41 4.83 -8.44 -15.05
C GLN A 41 5.31 -7.27 -15.91
N ASN A 42 4.45 -6.27 -16.12
CA ASN A 42 4.73 -5.18 -17.06
C ASN A 42 4.78 -3.80 -16.42
N PHE A 43 4.58 -3.71 -15.10
CA PHE A 43 4.56 -2.46 -14.33
C PHE A 43 3.49 -1.46 -14.79
N GLU A 44 2.48 -1.92 -15.49
CA GLU A 44 1.36 -1.05 -15.88
C GLU A 44 0.47 -0.74 -14.70
N GLU A 45 0.00 0.50 -14.64
CA GLU A 45 -0.90 0.93 -13.59
C GLU A 45 -2.28 0.32 -13.78
N VAL A 46 -2.72 -0.45 -12.80
CA VAL A 46 -4.05 -1.03 -12.75
C VAL A 46 -5.04 -0.03 -12.15
N LYS A 47 -4.64 0.64 -11.08
CA LYS A 47 -5.44 1.64 -10.40
C LYS A 47 -4.57 2.59 -9.60
N ASN A 48 -5.05 3.83 -9.43
CA ASN A 48 -4.42 4.77 -8.51
C ASN A 48 -5.46 5.42 -7.60
N ILE A 49 -5.04 5.74 -6.39
CA ILE A 49 -5.86 6.37 -5.37
C ILE A 49 -5.03 7.47 -4.72
N GLU A 50 -5.63 8.63 -4.50
CA GLU A 50 -5.00 9.68 -3.71
C GLU A 50 -5.40 9.56 -2.25
N ILE A 51 -4.41 9.57 -1.37
CA ILE A 51 -4.58 9.51 0.07
C ILE A 51 -4.17 10.85 0.67
N ASN A 52 -5.06 11.41 1.48
CA ASN A 52 -4.77 12.60 2.24
C ASN A 52 -4.26 12.19 3.62
N ASN A 53 -2.95 12.12 3.78
CA ASN A 53 -2.31 11.68 5.01
C ASN A 53 -2.17 12.85 6.00
N ASN A 54 -3.17 13.04 6.84
CA ASN A 54 -3.18 14.08 7.87
C ASN A 54 -3.12 13.53 9.30
N LYS A 55 -2.89 12.24 9.45
CA LYS A 55 -2.77 11.57 10.75
C LYS A 55 -1.37 11.03 10.95
N MET A 56 -0.96 10.89 12.21
CA MET A 56 0.34 10.29 12.53
C MET A 56 0.41 8.81 12.12
N ILE A 57 -0.69 8.10 12.28
CA ILE A 57 -0.80 6.68 11.89
C ILE A 57 -2.12 6.47 11.17
N GLU A 58 -2.04 5.89 9.98
CA GLU A 58 -3.20 5.46 9.20
C GLU A 58 -2.98 4.04 8.70
N VAL A 59 -4.03 3.22 8.74
CA VAL A 59 -3.99 1.82 8.30
C VAL A 59 -5.01 1.62 7.18
N PHE A 60 -4.58 1.03 6.08
CA PHE A 60 -5.44 0.73 4.94
C PHE A 60 -5.44 -0.76 4.66
N ASN A 61 -6.64 -1.35 4.55
CA ASN A 61 -6.77 -2.73 4.09
C ASN A 61 -6.72 -2.75 2.57
N LEU A 62 -5.59 -3.16 2.00
CA LEU A 62 -5.35 -3.13 0.55
C LEU A 62 -6.24 -4.09 -0.22
N ASN A 63 -6.54 -5.24 0.36
CA ASN A 63 -7.42 -6.22 -0.28
C ASN A 63 -8.83 -5.67 -0.46
N LYS A 64 -9.31 -4.85 0.47
CA LYS A 64 -10.59 -4.16 0.36
C LYS A 64 -10.54 -2.99 -0.61
N LEU A 65 -9.49 -2.19 -0.55
CA LEU A 65 -9.34 -1.04 -1.46
C LEU A 65 -9.32 -1.45 -2.93
N PHE A 66 -8.69 -2.57 -3.23
CA PHE A 66 -8.54 -3.07 -4.59
C PHE A 66 -9.38 -4.30 -4.88
N GLU A 67 -10.41 -4.57 -4.07
CA GLU A 67 -11.23 -5.77 -4.17
C GLU A 67 -11.81 -5.98 -5.57
N LYS A 68 -12.37 -4.93 -6.16
CA LYS A 68 -12.94 -5.00 -7.50
C LYS A 68 -11.88 -5.32 -8.56
N ASN A 69 -10.72 -4.69 -8.47
CA ASN A 69 -9.62 -4.92 -9.41
C ASN A 69 -9.07 -6.34 -9.29
N ILE A 70 -8.96 -6.84 -8.06
CA ILE A 70 -8.48 -8.20 -7.80
C ILE A 70 -9.42 -9.23 -8.43
N LYS A 71 -10.74 -9.04 -8.28
CA LYS A 71 -11.75 -9.95 -8.83
C LYS A 71 -11.86 -9.86 -10.35
N ASP A 72 -12.05 -8.64 -10.86
CA ASP A 72 -12.34 -8.43 -12.28
C ASP A 72 -11.13 -8.72 -13.17
N GLU A 73 -9.93 -8.50 -12.68
CA GLU A 73 -8.69 -8.70 -13.43
C GLU A 73 -7.89 -9.93 -12.98
N ASN A 74 -8.43 -10.69 -12.04
CA ASN A 74 -7.83 -11.92 -11.52
C ASN A 74 -6.37 -11.72 -11.09
N ILE A 75 -6.12 -10.66 -10.33
CA ILE A 75 -4.78 -10.31 -9.87
C ILE A 75 -4.40 -11.16 -8.67
N ASP A 76 -3.28 -11.91 -8.79
CA ASP A 76 -2.75 -12.73 -7.71
C ASP A 76 -1.59 -12.05 -7.00
N LYS A 77 -0.74 -11.36 -7.75
CA LYS A 77 0.42 -10.62 -7.25
C LYS A 77 0.48 -9.25 -7.90
N ALA A 78 0.94 -8.26 -7.15
CA ALA A 78 1.05 -6.91 -7.67
C ALA A 78 2.19 -6.16 -7.00
N ILE A 79 2.48 -4.97 -7.52
CA ILE A 79 3.40 -4.03 -6.90
C ILE A 79 2.56 -2.86 -6.39
N ILE A 80 2.78 -2.49 -5.14
CA ILE A 80 2.25 -1.25 -4.58
C ILE A 80 3.31 -0.18 -4.69
N GLN A 81 2.95 0.98 -5.22
CA GLN A 81 3.82 2.14 -5.27
C GLN A 81 3.15 3.31 -4.56
N LEU A 82 3.90 3.93 -3.66
CA LEU A 82 3.49 5.16 -2.98
C LEU A 82 4.39 6.30 -3.42
N GLU A 83 3.80 7.43 -3.75
CA GLU A 83 4.55 8.60 -4.21
C GLU A 83 3.99 9.88 -3.60
N SER A 84 4.89 10.74 -3.13
CA SER A 84 4.57 12.11 -2.76
C SER A 84 5.68 13.04 -3.22
N LYS A 85 5.33 14.15 -3.86
CA LYS A 85 6.30 15.10 -4.38
C LYS A 85 6.91 15.98 -3.29
N ASP A 86 6.10 16.37 -2.31
CA ASP A 86 6.48 17.40 -1.33
C ASP A 86 6.52 16.90 0.10
N TYR A 87 6.49 15.59 0.28
CA TYR A 87 6.29 15.03 1.60
C TYR A 87 7.07 13.72 1.78
N ASN A 88 7.88 13.66 2.84
CA ASN A 88 8.52 12.43 3.26
C ASN A 88 7.61 11.70 4.25
N PHE A 89 7.38 10.44 3.99
CA PHE A 89 6.54 9.60 4.82
C PHE A 89 7.21 8.24 5.04
N ASP A 90 6.82 7.56 6.10
CA ASP A 90 7.22 6.18 6.36
C ASP A 90 6.03 5.26 6.12
N ALA A 91 6.29 4.12 5.52
CA ALA A 91 5.26 3.15 5.21
C ALA A 91 5.75 1.73 5.53
N SER A 92 4.84 0.94 6.09
CA SER A 92 5.09 -0.47 6.37
C SER A 92 3.93 -1.29 5.82
N LEU A 93 4.22 -2.53 5.45
CA LEU A 93 3.21 -3.49 5.04
C LEU A 93 3.12 -4.60 6.07
N ILE A 94 1.90 -4.91 6.48
CA ILE A 94 1.61 -6.08 7.29
C ILE A 94 0.88 -7.08 6.40
N CYS A 95 1.49 -8.22 6.18
CA CYS A 95 0.89 -9.30 5.38
C CYS A 95 0.57 -10.47 6.30
N GLN A 96 -0.71 -10.80 6.40
CA GLN A 96 -1.17 -11.92 7.19
C GLN A 96 -1.53 -13.10 6.29
N ASN A 97 -0.99 -14.28 6.59
CA ASN A 97 -1.40 -15.51 5.95
C ASN A 97 -2.64 -16.05 6.69
N ASN A 98 -3.79 -16.06 6.01
CA ASN A 98 -5.07 -16.41 6.63
C ASN A 98 -5.19 -17.89 6.97
N ASN A 99 -4.36 -18.75 6.39
CA ASN A 99 -4.43 -20.20 6.64
C ASN A 99 -3.68 -20.65 7.90
N ASN A 100 -2.64 -19.92 8.30
CA ASN A 100 -1.80 -20.32 9.43
C ASN A 100 -1.53 -19.19 10.43
N ASP A 101 -2.21 -18.06 10.30
CA ASP A 101 -2.10 -16.88 11.16
C ASP A 101 -0.69 -16.27 11.27
N LYS A 102 0.21 -16.65 10.37
CA LYS A 102 1.53 -16.03 10.32
C LYS A 102 1.44 -14.62 9.77
N ILE A 103 2.21 -13.72 10.39
CA ILE A 103 2.25 -12.31 10.03
C ILE A 103 3.67 -11.94 9.64
N ALA A 104 3.82 -11.28 8.51
CA ALA A 104 5.07 -10.66 8.10
C ALA A 104 4.90 -9.15 8.08
N VAL A 105 5.87 -8.44 8.64
CA VAL A 105 5.90 -6.97 8.62
C VAL A 105 7.17 -6.54 7.90
N ASP A 106 7.01 -5.62 6.95
CA ASP A 106 8.13 -5.14 6.17
C ASP A 106 7.97 -3.64 5.88
N HIS A 107 9.09 -2.95 5.72
CA HIS A 107 9.08 -1.55 5.34
C HIS A 107 9.13 -1.41 3.83
N LEU A 108 8.34 -0.49 3.29
CA LEU A 108 8.44 -0.14 1.88
C LEU A 108 9.74 0.61 1.65
N THR A 109 10.45 0.23 0.59
CA THR A 109 11.76 0.78 0.24
C THR A 109 11.67 1.74 -0.94
N GLY A 110 12.64 2.62 -1.03
CA GLY A 110 12.71 3.62 -2.10
C GLY A 110 13.19 4.95 -1.57
N GLY A 111 13.54 5.82 -2.46
CA GLY A 111 14.07 7.12 -2.12
C GLY A 111 13.24 8.30 -2.55
#